data_d5e6141041976cbd06a6df2d561854d9
#
_entry.id   d5e6141041976cbd06a6df2d561854d9
#
_cell.length_a   1.000
_cell.length_b   1.000
_cell.length_c   1.000
_cell.angle_alpha   90.00
_cell.angle_beta   90.00
_cell.angle_gamma   90.00
#
_symmetry.space_group_name_H-M   'P 1'
#
loop_
_entity.id
_entity.type
_entity.pdbx_description
1 polymer ?
#
loop_
_entity_poly.entity_id
_entity_poly.type
_entity_poly.pdbx_seq_one_letter_code
_entity_poly.pdbx_strand_id
1 'polypeptide(L)'
;MISIDLTLNKFQMSVKAGEHLRYDPIKLRFTTTNPNTGAPKSILKRSLNQSIAEIMTPSYTNPATTVILFEKLDVSIVELETKRSLKVTWTGIHNKEEGTHAFLLPKTSMVHDLADHIGKLVSLSSNGTCKIRIFEISKDGKTQKEFTGSEMIGNIPEPVDLYAEVCSHPR
;
A
#
# COMPACT_ATOMS: atom_id res chain seq x y z
N MET A 1 -18.08 -20.39 10.32
CA MET A 1 -16.91 -20.44 11.25
C MET A 1 -15.98 -21.55 10.78
N ILE A 2 -14.68 -21.29 10.65
CA ILE A 2 -13.69 -22.30 10.22
C ILE A 2 -12.92 -22.72 11.43
N SER A 3 -12.87 -24.04 11.72
CA SER A 3 -11.98 -24.58 12.76
C SER A 3 -10.57 -24.71 12.21
N ILE A 4 -9.60 -24.15 12.90
CA ILE A 4 -8.20 -24.16 12.51
C ILE A 4 -7.36 -24.86 13.58
N ASP A 5 -6.48 -25.75 13.15
CA ASP A 5 -5.51 -26.40 14.01
C ASP A 5 -4.47 -25.37 14.48
N LEU A 6 -4.28 -25.27 15.78
CA LEU A 6 -3.39 -24.29 16.40
C LEU A 6 -1.90 -24.58 16.18
N THR A 7 -1.55 -25.80 15.78
CA THR A 7 -0.16 -26.18 15.47
C THR A 7 0.33 -25.62 14.14
N LEU A 8 -0.60 -25.18 13.30
CA LEU A 8 -0.29 -24.59 11.98
C LEU A 8 0.39 -23.24 12.14
N ASN A 9 1.28 -22.94 11.21
CA ASN A 9 1.76 -21.58 11.03
C ASN A 9 0.75 -20.74 10.19
N LYS A 10 0.99 -19.43 10.10
CA LYS A 10 0.10 -18.52 9.35
C LYS A 10 -0.07 -18.93 7.88
N PHE A 11 0.98 -19.42 7.23
CA PHE A 11 0.89 -19.83 5.83
C PHE A 11 -0.04 -21.03 5.67
N GLN A 12 0.15 -22.07 6.50
CA GLN A 12 -0.70 -23.26 6.49
C GLN A 12 -2.17 -22.92 6.83
N MET A 13 -2.38 -21.98 7.78
CA MET A 13 -3.69 -21.44 8.06
C MET A 13 -4.31 -20.76 6.83
N SER A 14 -3.52 -19.98 6.11
CA SER A 14 -4.00 -19.30 4.88
C SER A 14 -4.42 -20.31 3.82
N VAL A 15 -3.66 -21.39 3.64
CA VAL A 15 -3.99 -22.47 2.68
C VAL A 15 -5.31 -23.13 3.06
N LYS A 16 -5.47 -23.58 4.32
CA LYS A 16 -6.72 -24.20 4.78
C LYS A 16 -7.92 -23.27 4.68
N ALA A 17 -7.74 -22.00 5.04
CA ALA A 17 -8.80 -21.01 4.90
C ALA A 17 -9.15 -20.78 3.42
N GLY A 18 -8.15 -20.69 2.56
CA GLY A 18 -8.33 -20.54 1.11
C GLY A 18 -9.10 -21.69 0.48
N GLU A 19 -8.77 -22.93 0.82
CA GLU A 19 -9.49 -24.12 0.39
C GLU A 19 -10.97 -24.08 0.80
N HIS A 20 -11.22 -23.76 2.07
CA HIS A 20 -12.59 -23.67 2.59
C HIS A 20 -13.40 -22.54 1.94
N LEU A 21 -12.77 -21.40 1.72
CA LEU A 21 -13.40 -20.19 1.15
C LEU A 21 -13.42 -20.20 -0.38
N ARG A 22 -12.77 -21.19 -1.01
CA ARG A 22 -12.52 -21.23 -2.46
C ARG A 22 -11.92 -19.92 -2.95
N TYR A 23 -10.88 -19.47 -2.26
CA TYR A 23 -10.23 -18.19 -2.52
C TYR A 23 -8.71 -18.33 -2.41
N ASP A 24 -7.97 -17.49 -3.15
CA ASP A 24 -6.51 -17.53 -3.19
C ASP A 24 -5.91 -17.26 -1.80
N PRO A 25 -5.15 -18.21 -1.21
CA PRO A 25 -4.55 -18.06 0.11
C PRO A 25 -3.64 -16.84 0.26
N ILE A 26 -2.96 -16.43 -0.82
CA ILE A 26 -2.05 -15.28 -0.80
C ILE A 26 -2.77 -13.92 -0.76
N LYS A 27 -4.08 -13.94 -1.02
CA LYS A 27 -4.96 -12.77 -0.97
C LYS A 27 -5.84 -12.73 0.29
N LEU A 28 -5.55 -13.58 1.28
CA LEU A 28 -6.24 -13.58 2.57
C LEU A 28 -5.44 -12.85 3.63
N ARG A 29 -5.97 -11.74 4.12
CA ARG A 29 -5.41 -11.01 5.26
C ARG A 29 -6.09 -11.45 6.55
N PHE A 30 -5.30 -11.71 7.58
CA PHE A 30 -5.79 -12.13 8.89
C PHE A 30 -5.48 -11.07 9.93
N THR A 31 -6.43 -10.86 10.84
CA THR A 31 -6.34 -9.88 11.91
C THR A 31 -6.77 -10.51 13.23
N THR A 32 -5.98 -10.34 14.28
CA THR A 32 -6.38 -10.74 15.62
C THR A 32 -7.47 -9.81 16.15
N THR A 33 -8.28 -10.32 17.09
CA THR A 33 -9.30 -9.50 17.73
C THR A 33 -8.89 -9.15 19.17
N ASN A 34 -9.45 -8.06 19.66
CA ASN A 34 -9.43 -7.77 21.08
C ASN A 34 -10.40 -8.75 21.78
N PRO A 35 -9.93 -9.56 22.75
CA PRO A 35 -10.77 -10.58 23.40
C PRO A 35 -11.95 -10.01 24.18
N ASN A 36 -11.86 -8.75 24.63
CA ASN A 36 -12.91 -8.12 25.43
C ASN A 36 -14.00 -7.47 24.56
N THR A 37 -13.59 -6.89 23.43
CA THR A 37 -14.51 -6.11 22.57
C THR A 37 -14.85 -6.80 21.26
N GLY A 38 -14.10 -7.84 20.86
CA GLY A 38 -14.20 -8.46 19.53
C GLY A 38 -13.71 -7.60 18.37
N ALA A 39 -13.28 -6.36 18.64
CA ALA A 39 -12.82 -5.44 17.61
C ALA A 39 -11.48 -5.89 16.99
N PRO A 40 -11.22 -5.59 15.71
CA PRO A 40 -9.92 -5.83 15.09
C PRO A 40 -8.79 -5.17 15.89
N LYS A 41 -7.69 -5.91 16.14
CA LYS A 41 -6.57 -5.45 16.95
C LYS A 41 -5.32 -5.25 16.11
N SER A 42 -4.79 -6.30 15.52
CA SER A 42 -3.54 -6.25 14.78
C SER A 42 -3.52 -7.23 13.62
N ILE A 43 -2.93 -6.80 12.50
CA ILE A 43 -2.74 -7.65 11.33
C ILE A 43 -1.67 -8.70 11.64
N LEU A 44 -1.96 -9.96 11.35
CA LEU A 44 -0.99 -11.05 11.46
C LEU A 44 0.04 -10.91 10.32
N LYS A 45 1.27 -10.55 10.70
CA LYS A 45 2.39 -10.50 9.76
C LYS A 45 2.75 -11.90 9.26
N ARG A 46 3.31 -11.98 8.07
CA ARG A 46 3.78 -13.25 7.52
C ARG A 46 4.97 -13.75 8.33
N SER A 47 4.77 -14.83 9.07
CA SER A 47 5.82 -15.54 9.79
C SER A 47 5.72 -17.02 9.45
N LEU A 48 6.83 -17.63 9.06
CA LEU A 48 6.91 -19.08 8.81
C LEU A 48 7.24 -19.85 10.08
N ASN A 49 7.77 -19.18 11.08
CA ASN A 49 8.36 -19.81 12.27
C ASN A 49 7.47 -19.71 13.51
N GLN A 50 6.32 -19.04 13.41
CA GLN A 50 5.41 -18.84 14.54
C GLN A 50 4.11 -19.60 14.31
N SER A 51 3.75 -20.45 15.26
CA SER A 51 2.48 -21.19 15.24
C SER A 51 1.29 -20.27 15.59
N ILE A 52 0.11 -20.69 15.19
CA ILE A 52 -1.12 -20.00 15.61
C ILE A 52 -1.31 -20.08 17.13
N ALA A 53 -0.93 -21.20 17.75
CA ALA A 53 -0.95 -21.33 19.21
C ALA A 53 -0.13 -20.23 19.90
N GLU A 54 1.10 -19.98 19.45
CA GLU A 54 1.95 -18.90 19.99
C GLU A 54 1.35 -17.51 19.81
N ILE A 55 0.73 -17.27 18.66
CA ILE A 55 0.04 -15.99 18.39
C ILE A 55 -1.17 -15.78 19.31
N MET A 56 -1.87 -16.87 19.61
CA MET A 56 -3.08 -16.85 20.44
C MET A 56 -2.82 -17.00 21.94
N THR A 57 -1.58 -17.40 22.32
CA THR A 57 -1.22 -17.55 23.72
C THR A 57 -1.21 -16.20 24.44
N PRO A 58 -1.88 -16.11 25.60
CA PRO A 58 -1.87 -14.88 26.37
C PRO A 58 -0.48 -14.61 26.92
N SER A 59 -0.04 -13.37 26.82
CA SER A 59 1.08 -12.86 27.60
C SER A 59 0.54 -11.92 28.68
N TYR A 60 1.39 -11.54 29.64
CA TYR A 60 1.02 -10.59 30.70
C TYR A 60 0.37 -9.30 30.18
N THR A 61 0.70 -8.92 28.96
CA THR A 61 0.21 -7.68 28.32
C THR A 61 -0.86 -7.94 27.24
N ASN A 62 -1.08 -9.21 26.86
CA ASN A 62 -1.98 -9.59 25.77
C ASN A 62 -2.85 -10.78 26.22
N PRO A 63 -4.13 -10.56 26.55
CA PRO A 63 -5.07 -11.66 26.79
C PRO A 63 -5.25 -12.51 25.52
N ALA A 64 -5.62 -13.80 25.74
CA ALA A 64 -5.84 -14.75 24.68
C ALA A 64 -6.83 -14.22 23.63
N THR A 65 -6.45 -14.32 22.37
CA THR A 65 -7.38 -14.08 21.28
C THR A 65 -7.99 -15.42 20.86
N THR A 66 -9.31 -15.50 20.80
CA THR A 66 -10.05 -16.72 20.42
C THR A 66 -10.58 -16.67 18.99
N VAL A 67 -10.60 -15.49 18.41
CA VAL A 67 -11.13 -15.25 17.07
C VAL A 67 -10.10 -14.53 16.22
N ILE A 68 -9.89 -15.03 15.02
CA ILE A 68 -9.10 -14.38 13.97
C ILE A 68 -10.06 -14.00 12.85
N LEU A 69 -10.07 -12.71 12.52
CA LEU A 69 -10.84 -12.20 11.39
C LEU A 69 -10.03 -12.41 10.11
N PHE A 70 -10.71 -12.63 9.01
CA PHE A 70 -10.10 -12.65 7.69
C PHE A 70 -10.76 -11.64 6.75
N GLU A 71 -10.00 -11.18 5.79
CA GLU A 71 -10.45 -10.28 4.74
C GLU A 71 -9.94 -10.81 3.39
N LYS A 72 -10.80 -10.77 2.38
CA LYS A 72 -10.47 -11.10 1.00
C LYS A 72 -9.97 -9.85 0.29
N LEU A 73 -8.77 -9.92 -0.26
CA LEU A 73 -8.11 -8.81 -0.95
C LEU A 73 -8.09 -9.06 -2.45
N ASP A 74 -8.22 -8.03 -3.25
CA ASP A 74 -8.10 -8.13 -4.71
C ASP A 74 -6.65 -8.36 -5.15
N VAL A 75 -5.69 -7.90 -4.34
CA VAL A 75 -4.24 -8.04 -4.57
C VAL A 75 -3.61 -8.97 -3.54
N SER A 76 -2.44 -9.54 -3.84
CA SER A 76 -1.74 -10.40 -2.89
C SER A 76 -1.19 -9.59 -1.70
N ILE A 77 -1.08 -10.24 -0.52
CA ILE A 77 -0.45 -9.63 0.65
C ILE A 77 1.00 -9.19 0.34
N VAL A 78 1.73 -9.96 -0.45
CA VAL A 78 3.10 -9.62 -0.85
C VAL A 78 3.12 -8.31 -1.65
N GLU A 79 2.15 -8.11 -2.54
CA GLU A 79 2.02 -6.84 -3.27
C GLU A 79 1.71 -5.66 -2.34
N LEU A 80 0.80 -5.84 -1.38
CA LEU A 80 0.49 -4.79 -0.39
C LEU A 80 1.68 -4.46 0.52
N GLU A 81 2.49 -5.45 0.87
CA GLU A 81 3.67 -5.26 1.72
C GLU A 81 4.83 -4.61 0.96
N THR A 82 5.01 -4.98 -0.31
CA THR A 82 6.16 -4.56 -1.15
C THR A 82 5.88 -3.41 -2.09
N LYS A 83 4.61 -3.22 -2.48
CA LYS A 83 4.19 -2.14 -3.38
C LYS A 83 3.40 -1.08 -2.62
N ARG A 84 3.33 0.08 -3.23
CA ARG A 84 2.56 1.22 -2.73
C ARG A 84 1.63 1.72 -3.83
N SER A 85 0.38 1.96 -3.45
CA SER A 85 -0.58 2.63 -4.31
C SER A 85 -0.45 4.14 -4.12
N LEU A 86 -0.26 4.85 -5.22
CA LEU A 86 -0.16 6.31 -5.26
C LEU A 86 -1.24 6.86 -6.19
N LYS A 87 -1.89 7.92 -5.77
CA LYS A 87 -2.78 8.71 -6.62
C LYS A 87 -2.05 9.99 -7.00
N VAL A 88 -1.97 10.27 -8.29
CA VAL A 88 -1.29 11.46 -8.80
C VAL A 88 -2.26 12.22 -9.69
N THR A 89 -2.48 13.48 -9.39
CA THR A 89 -3.26 14.39 -10.20
C THR A 89 -2.33 15.06 -11.20
N TRP A 90 -2.62 14.86 -12.48
CA TRP A 90 -1.91 15.52 -13.57
C TRP A 90 -2.43 16.93 -13.77
N THR A 91 -1.54 17.90 -13.77
CA THR A 91 -1.84 19.29 -14.08
C THR A 91 -1.23 19.67 -15.43
N GLY A 92 -2.07 20.05 -16.37
CA GLY A 92 -1.67 20.45 -17.71
C GLY A 92 -1.04 21.86 -17.77
N ILE A 93 -0.74 22.30 -18.98
CA ILE A 93 0.05 23.51 -19.32
C ILE A 93 -0.43 24.80 -18.61
N HIS A 94 -1.66 24.86 -18.16
CA HIS A 94 -2.25 26.03 -17.49
C HIS A 94 -2.57 25.78 -16.01
N ASN A 95 -1.85 24.87 -15.35
CA ASN A 95 -2.15 24.44 -13.97
C ASN A 95 -3.59 23.94 -13.78
N LYS A 96 -4.22 23.48 -14.85
CA LYS A 96 -5.55 22.91 -14.82
C LYS A 96 -5.45 21.40 -14.60
N GLU A 97 -6.15 20.90 -13.60
CA GLU A 97 -6.25 19.46 -13.38
C GLU A 97 -6.91 18.80 -14.59
N GLU A 98 -6.19 17.87 -15.23
CA GLU A 98 -6.66 17.14 -16.41
C GLU A 98 -7.11 15.73 -16.06
N GLY A 99 -6.61 15.16 -14.95
CA GLY A 99 -7.02 13.84 -14.50
C GLY A 99 -6.20 13.32 -13.33
N THR A 100 -6.76 12.33 -12.64
CA THR A 100 -6.09 11.63 -11.55
C THR A 100 -5.84 10.19 -11.96
N HIS A 101 -4.60 9.74 -11.83
CA HIS A 101 -4.16 8.40 -12.17
C HIS A 101 -3.70 7.66 -10.93
N ALA A 102 -4.00 6.35 -10.86
CA ALA A 102 -3.55 5.48 -9.80
C ALA A 102 -2.37 4.61 -10.28
N PHE A 103 -1.32 4.57 -9.49
CA PHE A 103 -0.11 3.79 -9.76
C PHE A 103 0.14 2.82 -8.63
N LEU A 104 0.55 1.60 -8.96
CA LEU A 104 0.98 0.59 -7.99
C LEU A 104 2.45 0.26 -8.25
N LEU A 105 3.34 0.87 -7.48
CA LEU A 105 4.79 0.75 -7.65
C LEU A 105 5.45 0.09 -6.44
N PRO A 106 6.58 -0.63 -6.63
CA PRO A 106 7.40 -1.10 -5.53
C PRO A 106 7.82 0.06 -4.62
N LYS A 107 7.83 -0.16 -3.30
CA LYS A 107 8.29 0.84 -2.33
C LYS A 107 9.76 1.23 -2.53
N THR A 108 10.53 0.34 -3.14
CA THR A 108 11.93 0.54 -3.50
C THR A 108 12.15 1.29 -4.80
N SER A 109 11.10 1.51 -5.60
CA SER A 109 11.18 2.35 -6.81
C SER A 109 11.45 3.80 -6.43
N MET A 110 12.02 4.52 -7.37
CA MET A 110 12.33 5.94 -7.21
C MET A 110 11.20 6.82 -7.78
N VAL A 111 11.18 8.08 -7.37
CA VAL A 111 10.21 9.05 -7.87
C VAL A 111 10.36 9.28 -9.38
N HIS A 112 11.57 9.17 -9.95
CA HIS A 112 11.74 9.25 -11.41
C HIS A 112 11.03 8.11 -12.16
N ASP A 113 10.95 6.88 -11.58
CA ASP A 113 10.18 5.78 -12.19
C ASP A 113 8.69 6.14 -12.27
N LEU A 114 8.16 6.80 -11.23
CA LEU A 114 6.78 7.29 -11.24
C LEU A 114 6.58 8.38 -12.32
N ALA A 115 7.52 9.31 -12.46
CA ALA A 115 7.50 10.33 -13.51
C ALA A 115 7.50 9.70 -14.91
N ASP A 116 8.30 8.68 -15.13
CA ASP A 116 8.35 7.94 -16.42
C ASP A 116 7.01 7.22 -16.71
N HIS A 117 6.36 6.65 -15.68
CA HIS A 117 5.04 6.04 -15.85
C HIS A 117 3.97 7.10 -16.20
N ILE A 118 4.01 8.25 -15.56
CA ILE A 118 3.11 9.37 -15.88
C ILE A 118 3.35 9.82 -17.32
N GLY A 119 4.62 10.03 -17.72
CA GLY A 119 4.98 10.47 -19.07
C GLY A 119 4.51 9.56 -20.21
N LYS A 120 4.30 8.27 -19.91
CA LYS A 120 3.71 7.31 -20.88
C LYS A 120 2.20 7.41 -20.99
N LEU A 121 1.53 7.94 -19.98
CA LEU A 121 0.05 8.06 -19.94
C LEU A 121 -0.44 9.42 -20.45
N VAL A 122 0.37 10.47 -20.26
CA VAL A 122 -0.01 11.82 -20.64
C VAL A 122 0.62 12.22 -21.95
N SER A 123 -0.06 13.02 -22.75
CA SER A 123 0.48 13.57 -24.00
C SER A 123 1.39 14.74 -23.66
N LEU A 124 2.70 14.49 -23.66
CA LEU A 124 3.68 15.56 -23.49
C LEU A 124 3.80 16.39 -24.78
N SER A 125 3.88 17.71 -24.63
CA SER A 125 4.12 18.59 -25.77
C SER A 125 5.50 18.31 -26.38
N SER A 126 5.57 18.19 -27.70
CA SER A 126 6.82 17.97 -28.46
C SER A 126 7.85 19.10 -28.28
N ASN A 127 7.42 20.28 -27.86
CA ASN A 127 8.26 21.46 -27.69
C ASN A 127 8.64 21.75 -26.23
N GLY A 128 8.26 20.88 -25.30
CA GLY A 128 8.56 21.03 -23.86
C GLY A 128 9.86 20.34 -23.45
N THR A 129 10.28 20.59 -22.21
CA THR A 129 11.46 19.91 -21.60
C THR A 129 11.24 18.42 -21.41
N CYS A 130 10.02 17.92 -21.54
CA CYS A 130 9.59 16.55 -21.23
C CYS A 130 9.94 16.08 -19.81
N LYS A 131 10.42 16.96 -18.94
CA LYS A 131 10.69 16.66 -17.53
C LYS A 131 9.44 16.86 -16.72
N ILE A 132 9.07 15.83 -15.96
CA ILE A 132 7.92 15.85 -15.05
C ILE A 132 8.46 16.05 -13.64
N ARG A 133 7.91 17.02 -12.92
CA ARG A 133 8.10 17.17 -11.48
C ARG A 133 6.90 16.65 -10.72
N ILE A 134 7.16 16.05 -9.57
CA ILE A 134 6.15 15.50 -8.67
C ILE A 134 6.24 16.23 -7.35
N PHE A 135 5.11 16.70 -6.86
CA PHE A 135 5.04 17.51 -5.64
C PHE A 135 3.75 17.27 -4.88
N GLU A 136 3.76 17.64 -3.61
CA GLU A 136 2.55 17.75 -2.78
C GLU A 136 2.21 19.21 -2.55
N ILE A 137 0.91 19.50 -2.44
CA ILE A 137 0.43 20.80 -2.00
C ILE A 137 0.01 20.65 -0.55
N SER A 138 0.57 21.49 0.31
CA SER A 138 0.21 21.54 1.72
C SER A 138 -1.26 21.94 1.88
N LYS A 139 -1.91 21.54 2.98
CA LYS A 139 -3.31 21.84 3.29
C LYS A 139 -3.62 23.34 3.35
N ASP A 140 -2.61 24.19 3.55
CA ASP A 140 -2.72 25.63 3.48
C ASP A 140 -2.74 26.18 2.05
N GLY A 141 -2.48 25.33 1.05
CA GLY A 141 -2.43 25.67 -0.36
C GLY A 141 -1.24 26.57 -0.76
N LYS A 142 -0.35 26.90 0.19
CA LYS A 142 0.74 27.87 -0.04
C LYS A 142 2.09 27.23 -0.22
N THR A 143 2.32 26.08 0.41
CA THR A 143 3.61 25.40 0.38
C THR A 143 3.54 24.18 -0.51
N GLN A 144 4.44 24.14 -1.48
CA GLN A 144 4.66 22.94 -2.30
C GLN A 144 5.96 22.27 -1.85
N LYS A 145 5.88 20.97 -1.62
CA LYS A 145 7.07 20.13 -1.42
C LYS A 145 7.31 19.34 -2.68
N GLU A 146 8.38 19.61 -3.39
CA GLU A 146 8.81 18.84 -4.55
C GLU A 146 9.59 17.61 -4.10
N PHE A 147 9.28 16.45 -4.67
CA PHE A 147 10.02 15.22 -4.47
C PHE A 147 11.11 15.08 -5.52
N THR A 148 12.33 14.81 -5.07
CA THR A 148 13.46 14.61 -5.98
C THR A 148 13.35 13.26 -6.67
N GLY A 149 13.78 13.17 -7.93
CA GLY A 149 13.74 11.93 -8.70
C GLY A 149 14.46 10.74 -8.03
N SER A 150 15.42 11.03 -7.15
CA SER A 150 16.21 10.04 -6.39
C SER A 150 15.57 9.61 -5.05
N GLU A 151 14.45 10.19 -4.66
CA GLU A 151 13.73 9.74 -3.46
C GLU A 151 13.00 8.42 -3.72
N MET A 152 12.96 7.55 -2.70
CA MET A 152 12.21 6.29 -2.78
C MET A 152 10.72 6.54 -2.60
N ILE A 153 9.90 5.84 -3.39
CA ILE A 153 8.43 5.83 -3.28
C ILE A 153 7.98 5.47 -1.85
N GLY A 154 8.68 4.55 -1.19
CA GLY A 154 8.39 4.14 0.19
C GLY A 154 8.53 5.25 1.23
N ASN A 155 9.32 6.28 0.95
CA ASN A 155 9.59 7.39 1.87
C ASN A 155 8.60 8.57 1.73
N ILE A 156 7.77 8.56 0.71
CA ILE A 156 6.72 9.58 0.55
C ILE A 156 5.73 9.44 1.73
N PRO A 157 5.34 10.52 2.43
CA PRO A 157 4.41 10.46 3.56
C PRO A 157 3.04 9.88 3.18
N GLU A 158 2.26 9.40 4.15
CA GLU A 158 0.87 9.00 4.00
C GLU A 158 0.02 9.64 5.11
N PRO A 159 -1.17 10.16 4.78
CA PRO A 159 -1.74 10.33 3.43
C PRO A 159 -1.11 11.53 2.70
N VAL A 160 -0.99 11.44 1.38
CA VAL A 160 -0.48 12.54 0.54
C VAL A 160 -1.28 12.63 -0.77
N ASP A 161 -1.61 13.84 -1.17
CA ASP A 161 -2.15 14.15 -2.49
C ASP A 161 -1.00 14.61 -3.38
N LEU A 162 -0.62 13.76 -4.33
CA LEU A 162 0.47 14.03 -5.26
C LEU A 162 -0.05 14.71 -6.51
N TYR A 163 0.71 15.69 -6.95
CA TYR A 163 0.51 16.40 -8.20
C TYR A 163 1.72 16.20 -9.11
N ALA A 164 1.48 16.21 -10.40
CA ALA A 164 2.53 16.13 -11.41
C ALA A 164 2.29 17.13 -12.53
N GLU A 165 3.35 17.81 -12.96
CA GLU A 165 3.31 18.76 -14.08
C GLU A 165 4.60 18.72 -14.89
N VAL A 166 4.57 19.29 -16.09
CA VAL A 166 5.78 19.50 -16.91
C VAL A 166 6.57 20.68 -16.37
N CYS A 167 7.89 20.50 -16.19
CA CYS A 167 8.79 21.61 -15.88
C CYS A 167 8.80 22.63 -17.03
N SER A 168 8.36 23.85 -16.76
CA SER A 168 8.34 24.94 -17.74
C SER A 168 9.74 25.53 -18.02
N HIS A 169 10.72 25.29 -17.12
CA HIS A 169 12.10 25.76 -17.28
C HIS A 169 13.10 24.70 -16.85
N PRO A 170 14.17 24.47 -17.60
CA PRO A 170 15.30 23.67 -17.12
C PRO A 170 16.01 24.45 -16.00
N ARG A 171 16.13 23.86 -14.82
CA ARG A 171 17.07 24.33 -13.79
C ARG A 171 18.44 23.80 -14.08
#